data_5df36544fa2f1d5220ef0c2858d702d9
#
_entry.id   5df36544fa2f1d5220ef0c2858d702d9
#
_cell.length_a   1.000
_cell.length_b   1.000
_cell.length_c   1.000
_cell.angle_alpha   90.00
_cell.angle_beta   90.00
_cell.angle_gamma   90.00
#
_symmetry.space_group_name_H-M   'P 1'
#
loop_
_entity.id
_entity.type
_entity.pdbx_description
1 polymer ?
#
loop_
_entity_poly.entity_id
_entity_poly.type
_entity_poly.pdbx_seq_one_letter_code
_entity_poly.pdbx_strand_id
1 'polypeptide(L)'
;MQLKNELHRPDNSRVDAVNDHWDQFESFRAYDEFTNAWLAAARRILKKDGAIWVIGSYHNIFRVGSTMQNQGFWILNDVVWHKSNPMPNFRGMRFTNAHETLIWASKNEKSKYTFNYDALKALNEGTQMRSDWTLPICTGHERLKNEKGEKAHPTQKPEGLLYRVLLGTTNIGDVVLDPFFGTGTTGAVCKMLGRGFIGIEREEFYAKVATKRIKNVRPLDSVSLQVSAGKRAEPRIPFGQLLELSLIHI
;
A
#
# COMPACT_ATOMS: atom_id res chain seq x y z
N MET A 1 -3.03 17.30 7.23
CA MET A 1 -2.85 18.62 7.90
C MET A 1 -2.18 19.56 6.93
N GLN A 2 -2.94 20.55 6.47
CA GLN A 2 -2.54 21.42 5.38
C GLN A 2 -1.55 22.49 5.81
N LEU A 3 -0.63 22.79 4.88
CA LEU A 3 0.17 24.01 4.94
C LEU A 3 -0.72 25.17 4.48
N LYS A 4 -1.03 26.09 5.38
CA LYS A 4 -1.90 27.27 5.09
C LYS A 4 -1.30 28.29 4.10
N ASN A 5 -0.06 28.09 3.63
CA ASN A 5 0.63 29.03 2.76
C ASN A 5 1.02 28.35 1.44
N GLU A 6 0.85 29.06 0.35
CA GLU A 6 1.32 28.65 -0.97
C GLU A 6 2.82 28.38 -0.95
N LEU A 7 3.22 27.22 -1.44
CA LEU A 7 4.60 26.82 -1.62
C LEU A 7 4.99 27.00 -3.08
N HIS A 8 6.11 27.65 -3.33
CA HIS A 8 6.68 27.80 -4.67
C HIS A 8 8.00 27.04 -4.77
N ARG A 9 8.29 26.52 -5.96
CA ARG A 9 9.58 25.94 -6.30
C ARG A 9 10.61 27.04 -6.52
N PRO A 10 11.92 26.72 -6.60
CA PRO A 10 12.96 27.72 -6.94
C PRO A 10 12.73 28.47 -8.26
N ASP A 11 11.99 27.88 -9.19
CA ASP A 11 11.59 28.46 -10.48
C ASP A 11 10.32 29.32 -10.41
N ASN A 12 9.86 29.65 -9.19
CA ASN A 12 8.60 30.36 -8.90
C ASN A 12 7.32 29.62 -9.29
N SER A 13 7.39 28.40 -9.80
CA SER A 13 6.19 27.62 -10.07
C SER A 13 5.52 27.18 -8.76
N ARG A 14 4.19 27.24 -8.71
CA ARG A 14 3.42 26.81 -7.52
C ARG A 14 3.59 25.30 -7.28
N VAL A 15 3.83 24.94 -6.03
CA VAL A 15 3.74 23.54 -5.61
C VAL A 15 2.28 23.20 -5.41
N ASP A 16 1.79 22.28 -6.23
CA ASP A 16 0.44 21.75 -6.10
C ASP A 16 0.38 20.84 -4.84
N ALA A 17 0.08 21.47 -3.70
CA ALA A 17 -0.17 20.77 -2.45
C ALA A 17 -1.59 20.21 -2.44
N VAL A 18 -1.80 19.10 -1.72
CA VAL A 18 -3.15 18.56 -1.51
C VAL A 18 -3.96 19.60 -0.74
N ASN A 19 -4.93 20.21 -1.40
CA ASN A 19 -5.83 21.22 -0.82
C ASN A 19 -7.28 20.75 -0.84
N ASP A 20 -7.49 19.43 -0.92
CA ASP A 20 -8.80 18.83 -1.03
C ASP A 20 -9.49 18.80 0.34
N HIS A 21 -10.80 19.05 0.36
CA HIS A 21 -11.61 19.08 1.58
C HIS A 21 -11.60 17.76 2.36
N TRP A 22 -11.35 16.62 1.70
CA TRP A 22 -11.28 15.32 2.35
C TRP A 22 -10.01 15.10 3.20
N ASP A 23 -8.97 15.93 3.05
CA ASP A 23 -7.74 15.89 3.87
C ASP A 23 -7.73 16.97 4.98
N GLN A 24 -8.88 17.64 5.18
CA GLN A 24 -9.02 18.71 6.16
C GLN A 24 -9.77 18.21 7.39
N PHE A 25 -9.12 18.29 8.54
CA PHE A 25 -9.72 18.03 9.83
C PHE A 25 -9.55 19.27 10.73
N GLU A 26 -10.59 19.63 11.46
CA GLU A 26 -10.59 20.79 12.36
C GLU A 26 -9.61 20.61 13.51
N SER A 27 -9.40 19.37 13.96
CA SER A 27 -8.51 19.02 15.06
C SER A 27 -8.00 17.58 14.94
N PHE A 28 -6.97 17.25 15.72
CA PHE A 28 -6.55 15.85 15.89
C PHE A 28 -7.63 14.98 16.51
N ARG A 29 -8.49 15.55 17.37
CA ARG A 29 -9.62 14.83 17.95
C ARG A 29 -10.61 14.39 16.86
N ALA A 30 -11.01 15.32 15.98
CA ALA A 30 -11.89 14.99 14.84
C ALA A 30 -11.27 13.93 13.92
N TYR A 31 -9.96 13.99 13.69
CA TYR A 31 -9.25 12.96 12.95
C TYR A 31 -9.27 11.58 13.67
N ASP A 32 -9.06 11.57 14.98
CA ASP A 32 -9.09 10.35 15.79
C ASP A 32 -10.50 9.72 15.82
N GLU A 33 -11.54 10.53 15.95
CA GLU A 33 -12.94 10.09 15.91
C GLU A 33 -13.28 9.47 14.55
N PHE A 34 -12.89 10.11 13.45
CA PHE A 34 -13.02 9.57 12.10
C PHE A 34 -12.25 8.26 11.94
N THR A 35 -10.99 8.23 12.39
CA THR A 35 -10.11 7.05 12.29
C THR A 35 -10.70 5.88 13.08
N ASN A 36 -11.19 6.14 14.29
CA ASN A 36 -11.84 5.14 15.13
C ASN A 36 -13.11 4.57 14.45
N ALA A 37 -13.92 5.41 13.85
CA ALA A 37 -15.16 5.00 13.21
C ALA A 37 -14.93 4.08 12.00
N TRP A 38 -14.04 4.46 11.07
CA TRP A 38 -13.80 3.63 9.89
C TRP A 38 -13.02 2.35 10.21
N LEU A 39 -12.09 2.38 11.17
CA LEU A 39 -11.38 1.16 11.62
C LEU A 39 -12.35 0.18 12.29
N ALA A 40 -13.29 0.66 13.12
CA ALA A 40 -14.32 -0.19 13.70
C ALA A 40 -15.22 -0.83 12.63
N ALA A 41 -15.62 -0.06 11.62
CA ALA A 41 -16.38 -0.59 10.48
C ALA A 41 -15.57 -1.63 9.70
N ALA A 42 -14.31 -1.35 9.39
CA ALA A 42 -13.41 -2.29 8.73
C ALA A 42 -13.25 -3.59 9.52
N ARG A 43 -13.01 -3.49 10.83
CA ARG A 43 -12.87 -4.66 11.72
C ARG A 43 -14.14 -5.52 11.76
N ARG A 44 -15.32 -4.90 11.76
CA ARG A 44 -16.60 -5.60 11.76
C ARG A 44 -16.78 -6.48 10.52
N ILE A 45 -16.45 -5.95 9.33
CA ILE A 45 -16.64 -6.67 8.06
C ILE A 45 -15.46 -7.57 7.68
N LEU A 46 -14.26 -7.34 8.26
CA LEU A 46 -13.10 -8.18 8.01
C LEU A 46 -13.38 -9.62 8.42
N LYS A 47 -13.10 -10.59 7.54
CA LYS A 47 -13.22 -12.02 7.84
C LYS A 47 -12.38 -12.40 9.06
N LYS A 48 -12.69 -13.54 9.68
CA LYS A 48 -11.96 -14.06 10.86
C LYS A 48 -10.44 -14.11 10.62
N ASP A 49 -10.03 -14.60 9.46
CA ASP A 49 -8.64 -14.77 9.06
C ASP A 49 -8.18 -13.69 8.07
N GLY A 50 -8.93 -12.60 7.97
CA GLY A 50 -8.59 -11.46 7.13
C GLY A 50 -7.52 -10.58 7.75
N ALA A 51 -6.81 -9.87 6.90
CA ALA A 51 -5.80 -8.89 7.27
C ALA A 51 -6.14 -7.51 6.71
N ILE A 52 -5.59 -6.49 7.33
CA ILE A 52 -5.74 -5.08 6.93
C ILE A 52 -4.36 -4.45 6.74
N TRP A 53 -4.28 -3.58 5.75
CA TRP A 53 -3.13 -2.71 5.53
C TRP A 53 -3.57 -1.25 5.60
N VAL A 54 -2.85 -0.45 6.34
CA VAL A 54 -3.07 1.00 6.40
C VAL A 54 -1.78 1.72 6.12
N ILE A 55 -1.79 2.61 5.13
CA ILE A 55 -0.64 3.45 4.78
C ILE A 55 -0.86 4.87 5.30
N GLY A 56 0.19 5.45 5.84
CA GLY A 56 0.15 6.83 6.33
C GLY A 56 1.52 7.49 6.38
N SER A 57 1.49 8.81 6.44
CA SER A 57 2.68 9.62 6.66
C SER A 57 2.96 9.78 8.16
N TYR A 58 4.12 10.36 8.49
CA TYR A 58 4.53 10.68 9.86
C TYR A 58 3.51 11.55 10.63
N HIS A 59 2.60 12.24 9.94
CA HIS A 59 1.58 13.07 10.60
C HIS A 59 0.51 12.26 11.34
N ASN A 60 0.19 11.06 10.84
CA ASN A 60 -0.99 10.34 11.29
C ASN A 60 -0.78 8.86 11.57
N ILE A 61 0.27 8.23 11.02
CA ILE A 61 0.42 6.77 11.10
C ILE A 61 0.52 6.25 12.55
N PHE A 62 1.13 7.00 13.45
CA PHE A 62 1.24 6.62 14.86
C PHE A 62 -0.11 6.64 15.57
N ARG A 63 -0.99 7.62 15.24
CA ARG A 63 -2.37 7.69 15.75
C ARG A 63 -3.21 6.54 15.23
N VAL A 64 -3.09 6.24 13.95
CA VAL A 64 -3.75 5.10 13.31
C VAL A 64 -3.31 3.80 13.98
N GLY A 65 -2.01 3.57 14.15
CA GLY A 65 -1.47 2.37 14.79
C GLY A 65 -1.97 2.19 16.22
N SER A 66 -1.97 3.25 17.03
CA SER A 66 -2.54 3.23 18.38
C SER A 66 -4.03 2.87 18.37
N THR A 67 -4.81 3.48 17.48
CA THR A 67 -6.25 3.19 17.35
C THR A 67 -6.49 1.73 16.92
N MET A 68 -5.69 1.20 16.01
CA MET A 68 -5.77 -0.21 15.60
C MET A 68 -5.55 -1.15 16.78
N GLN A 69 -4.51 -0.92 17.58
CA GLN A 69 -4.23 -1.72 18.78
C GLN A 69 -5.35 -1.62 19.82
N ASN A 70 -5.86 -0.42 20.09
CA ASN A 70 -6.97 -0.19 21.02
C ASN A 70 -8.26 -0.92 20.58
N GLN A 71 -8.47 -1.08 19.28
CA GLN A 71 -9.60 -1.84 18.73
C GLN A 71 -9.35 -3.35 18.68
N GLY A 72 -8.17 -3.83 19.08
CA GLY A 72 -7.83 -5.24 19.12
C GLY A 72 -7.41 -5.86 17.79
N PHE A 73 -6.93 -5.04 16.84
CA PHE A 73 -6.15 -5.56 15.74
C PHE A 73 -4.78 -6.04 16.23
N TRP A 74 -4.29 -7.14 15.67
CA TRP A 74 -2.97 -7.66 15.97
C TRP A 74 -1.99 -7.23 14.89
N ILE A 75 -1.08 -6.30 15.23
CA ILE A 75 -0.08 -5.80 14.29
C ILE A 75 0.94 -6.90 14.01
N LEU A 76 1.14 -7.22 12.75
CA LEU A 76 2.06 -8.24 12.26
C LEU A 76 3.41 -7.64 11.88
N ASN A 77 3.37 -6.53 11.14
CA ASN A 77 4.55 -5.72 10.79
C ASN A 77 4.16 -4.25 10.58
N ASP A 78 5.13 -3.39 10.77
CA ASP A 78 5.25 -2.14 10.05
C ASP A 78 6.17 -2.33 8.84
N VAL A 79 5.84 -1.70 7.74
CA VAL A 79 6.66 -1.70 6.53
C VAL A 79 6.98 -0.26 6.15
N VAL A 80 8.26 0.05 6.00
CA VAL A 80 8.71 1.36 5.55
C VAL A 80 8.84 1.36 4.03
N TRP A 81 7.98 2.13 3.36
CA TRP A 81 8.16 2.41 1.95
C TRP A 81 9.12 3.60 1.79
N HIS A 82 10.36 3.31 1.46
CA HIS A 82 11.37 4.28 1.10
C HIS A 82 11.17 4.74 -0.35
N LYS A 83 10.95 6.04 -0.53
CA LYS A 83 10.73 6.66 -1.84
C LYS A 83 12.09 6.89 -2.51
N SER A 84 12.36 6.24 -3.65
CA SER A 84 13.62 6.45 -4.36
C SER A 84 13.74 7.85 -4.99
N ASN A 85 12.61 8.56 -5.17
CA ASN A 85 12.52 9.90 -5.76
C ASN A 85 11.59 10.81 -4.94
N PRO A 86 11.88 11.06 -3.64
CA PRO A 86 11.01 11.85 -2.80
C PRO A 86 10.96 13.32 -3.25
N MET A 87 9.82 13.97 -3.02
CA MET A 87 9.69 15.41 -3.23
C MET A 87 10.60 16.19 -2.25
N PRO A 88 11.44 17.11 -2.72
CA PRO A 88 12.29 17.91 -1.86
C PRO A 88 11.50 18.76 -0.86
N ASN A 89 12.12 19.09 0.28
CA ASN A 89 11.58 20.13 1.16
C ASN A 89 12.05 21.49 0.64
N PHE A 90 11.23 22.15 -0.15
CA PHE A 90 11.58 23.41 -0.80
C PHE A 90 11.90 24.55 0.17
N ARG A 91 11.43 24.51 1.41
CA ARG A 91 11.78 25.51 2.44
C ARG A 91 13.09 25.23 3.14
N GLY A 92 13.69 24.07 2.98
CA GLY A 92 14.95 23.70 3.65
C GLY A 92 14.90 23.69 5.18
N MET A 93 13.71 23.68 5.79
CA MET A 93 13.52 23.84 7.24
C MET A 93 13.36 22.50 7.98
N ARG A 94 13.35 21.39 7.27
CA ARG A 94 13.23 20.01 7.81
C ARG A 94 13.73 19.01 6.80
N PHE A 95 13.90 17.76 7.23
CA PHE A 95 14.28 16.67 6.34
C PHE A 95 13.26 16.46 5.22
N THR A 96 13.73 16.01 4.07
CA THR A 96 12.86 15.52 2.99
C THR A 96 12.05 14.32 3.48
N ASN A 97 10.73 14.33 3.22
CA ASN A 97 9.85 13.22 3.58
C ASN A 97 10.06 12.04 2.63
N ALA A 98 11.11 11.25 2.88
CA ALA A 98 11.58 10.20 2.00
C ALA A 98 10.89 8.84 2.22
N HIS A 99 9.97 8.71 3.17
CA HIS A 99 9.26 7.44 3.40
C HIS A 99 7.80 7.65 3.84
N GLU A 100 7.02 6.60 3.68
CA GLU A 100 5.73 6.40 4.34
C GLU A 100 5.74 5.04 5.03
N THR A 101 4.90 4.88 6.06
CA THR A 101 4.78 3.64 6.80
C THR A 101 3.47 2.95 6.46
N LEU A 102 3.53 1.63 6.25
CA LEU A 102 2.37 0.76 6.12
C LEU A 102 2.28 -0.10 7.37
N ILE A 103 1.12 -0.15 8.01
CA ILE A 103 0.84 -1.08 9.10
C ILE A 103 0.08 -2.26 8.54
N TRP A 104 0.62 -3.47 8.73
CA TRP A 104 -0.05 -4.72 8.42
C TRP A 104 -0.53 -5.36 9.71
N ALA A 105 -1.81 -5.68 9.76
CA ALA A 105 -2.41 -6.28 10.94
C ALA A 105 -3.44 -7.34 10.56
N SER A 106 -3.58 -8.37 11.40
CA SER A 106 -4.67 -9.31 11.37
C SER A 106 -5.83 -8.84 12.24
N LYS A 107 -7.01 -9.46 12.06
CA LYS A 107 -8.21 -9.12 12.85
C LYS A 107 -8.00 -9.29 14.35
N ASN A 108 -7.23 -10.31 14.74
CA ASN A 108 -6.81 -10.61 16.12
C ASN A 108 -5.60 -11.54 16.11
N GLU A 109 -5.00 -11.78 17.27
CA GLU A 109 -3.81 -12.61 17.43
C GLU A 109 -3.95 -14.04 16.90
N LYS A 110 -5.18 -14.60 16.98
CA LYS A 110 -5.46 -16.00 16.58
C LYS A 110 -5.84 -16.14 15.11
N SER A 111 -5.89 -15.06 14.33
CA SER A 111 -6.22 -15.10 12.92
C SER A 111 -5.17 -15.86 12.12
N LYS A 112 -5.62 -16.73 11.22
CA LYS A 112 -4.77 -17.49 10.27
C LYS A 112 -4.66 -16.70 8.96
N TYR A 113 -3.96 -15.58 9.01
CA TYR A 113 -3.78 -14.70 7.85
C TYR A 113 -2.96 -15.35 6.74
N THR A 114 -3.16 -14.91 5.51
CA THR A 114 -2.37 -15.34 4.35
C THR A 114 -1.02 -14.62 4.34
N PHE A 115 0.07 -15.39 4.12
CA PHE A 115 1.38 -14.84 3.81
C PHE A 115 2.07 -15.71 2.76
N ASN A 116 2.21 -15.20 1.55
CA ASN A 116 2.77 -15.90 0.40
C ASN A 116 4.30 -15.71 0.35
N TYR A 117 5.00 -16.38 1.26
CA TYR A 117 6.45 -16.27 1.46
C TYR A 117 7.24 -16.50 0.16
N ASP A 118 6.95 -17.59 -0.54
CA ASP A 118 7.72 -17.96 -1.73
C ASP A 118 7.47 -17.01 -2.91
N ALA A 119 6.25 -16.49 -3.06
CA ALA A 119 5.94 -15.49 -4.07
C ALA A 119 6.70 -14.17 -3.81
N LEU A 120 6.74 -13.72 -2.55
CA LEU A 120 7.51 -12.54 -2.18
C LEU A 120 9.03 -12.77 -2.32
N LYS A 121 9.50 -13.96 -2.01
CA LYS A 121 10.90 -14.35 -2.18
C LYS A 121 11.30 -14.36 -3.67
N ALA A 122 10.44 -14.89 -4.54
CA ALA A 122 10.65 -14.86 -5.99
C ALA A 122 10.71 -13.43 -6.52
N LEU A 123 9.84 -12.53 -6.01
CA LEU A 123 9.86 -11.11 -6.36
C LEU A 123 11.12 -10.38 -5.86
N ASN A 124 11.79 -10.91 -4.84
CA ASN A 124 12.97 -10.33 -4.19
C ASN A 124 14.26 -11.16 -4.48
N GLU A 125 14.45 -11.55 -5.72
CA GLU A 125 15.68 -12.21 -6.21
C GLU A 125 16.07 -13.47 -5.41
N GLY A 126 15.08 -14.23 -4.97
CA GLY A 126 15.29 -15.45 -4.19
C GLY A 126 15.62 -15.21 -2.71
N THR A 127 15.63 -13.98 -2.22
CA THR A 127 15.84 -13.65 -0.80
C THR A 127 14.53 -13.30 -0.11
N GLN A 128 14.46 -13.49 1.21
CA GLN A 128 13.28 -13.12 1.99
C GLN A 128 12.97 -11.62 1.84
N MET A 129 11.70 -11.29 1.55
CA MET A 129 11.26 -9.89 1.50
C MET A 129 11.37 -9.26 2.88
N ARG A 130 12.01 -8.10 2.95
CA ARG A 130 12.19 -7.31 4.18
C ARG A 130 11.05 -6.32 4.34
N SER A 131 10.99 -5.66 5.50
CA SER A 131 10.01 -4.61 5.81
C SER A 131 10.42 -3.20 5.39
N ASP A 132 11.49 -3.06 4.61
CA ASP A 132 12.00 -1.81 4.05
C ASP A 132 11.97 -1.89 2.50
N TRP A 133 10.95 -1.27 1.91
CA TRP A 133 10.73 -1.34 0.46
C TRP A 133 11.16 -0.07 -0.24
N THR A 134 12.13 -0.15 -1.13
CA THR A 134 12.51 0.97 -1.99
C THR A 134 11.72 0.93 -3.29
N LEU A 135 10.86 1.92 -3.50
CA LEU A 135 10.02 2.08 -4.69
C LEU A 135 9.86 3.58 -5.00
N PRO A 136 9.77 3.96 -6.29
CA PRO A 136 9.46 5.33 -6.65
C PRO A 136 8.04 5.73 -6.24
N ILE A 137 7.82 7.04 -6.05
CA ILE A 137 6.46 7.57 -6.04
C ILE A 137 5.84 7.42 -7.43
N CYS A 138 4.51 7.41 -7.50
CA CYS A 138 3.80 7.32 -8.77
C CYS A 138 4.14 8.53 -9.66
N THR A 139 4.81 8.30 -10.78
CA THR A 139 5.26 9.31 -11.77
C THR A 139 5.18 8.79 -13.20
N GLY A 140 5.51 9.62 -14.19
CA GLY A 140 5.59 9.21 -15.58
C GLY A 140 4.28 8.67 -16.15
N HIS A 141 4.37 7.57 -16.86
CA HIS A 141 3.22 6.92 -17.53
C HIS A 141 2.20 6.31 -16.58
N GLU A 142 2.63 5.91 -15.38
CA GLU A 142 1.76 5.36 -14.34
C GLU A 142 0.83 6.43 -13.75
N ARG A 143 1.29 7.69 -13.76
CA ARG A 143 0.55 8.81 -13.20
C ARG A 143 -0.62 9.17 -14.10
N LEU A 144 -1.84 8.93 -13.60
CA LEU A 144 -3.05 9.29 -14.33
C LEU A 144 -3.20 10.80 -14.42
N LYS A 145 -3.63 11.25 -15.60
CA LYS A 145 -3.87 12.65 -15.92
C LYS A 145 -5.34 12.87 -16.26
N ASN A 146 -5.83 14.07 -15.94
CA ASN A 146 -7.13 14.55 -16.39
C ASN A 146 -7.06 15.02 -17.88
N GLU A 147 -8.17 15.47 -18.43
CA GLU A 147 -8.26 15.96 -19.81
C GLU A 147 -7.37 17.17 -20.08
N LYS A 148 -7.01 17.93 -19.06
CA LYS A 148 -6.10 19.07 -19.13
C LYS A 148 -4.62 18.68 -19.03
N GLY A 149 -4.30 17.39 -18.91
CA GLY A 149 -2.93 16.91 -18.72
C GLY A 149 -2.39 17.05 -17.29
N GLU A 150 -3.20 17.52 -16.34
CA GLU A 150 -2.85 17.64 -14.92
C GLU A 150 -3.02 16.30 -14.20
N LYS A 151 -2.46 16.18 -13.00
CA LYS A 151 -2.62 14.98 -12.16
C LYS A 151 -4.10 14.72 -11.87
N ALA A 152 -4.59 13.54 -12.22
CA ALA A 152 -5.97 13.15 -11.92
C ALA A 152 -6.24 13.04 -10.42
N HIS A 153 -5.21 12.66 -9.62
CA HIS A 153 -5.30 12.57 -8.15
C HIS A 153 -3.97 12.96 -7.51
N PRO A 154 -3.96 13.78 -6.44
CA PRO A 154 -2.72 14.29 -5.85
C PRO A 154 -1.85 13.19 -5.20
N THR A 155 -2.47 12.17 -4.60
CA THR A 155 -1.81 11.14 -3.80
C THR A 155 -1.91 9.72 -4.37
N GLN A 156 -2.02 9.57 -5.70
CA GLN A 156 -2.03 8.25 -6.33
C GLN A 156 -0.84 7.42 -5.86
N LYS A 157 -1.11 6.20 -5.35
CA LYS A 157 -0.06 5.27 -4.93
C LYS A 157 0.47 4.46 -6.12
N PRO A 158 1.77 4.08 -6.12
CA PRO A 158 2.34 3.27 -7.19
C PRO A 158 1.78 1.84 -7.17
N GLU A 159 1.58 1.26 -8.35
CA GLU A 159 1.09 -0.12 -8.51
C GLU A 159 2.04 -1.13 -7.88
N GLY A 160 3.36 -0.93 -8.02
CA GLY A 160 4.36 -1.81 -7.44
C GLY A 160 4.29 -1.94 -5.91
N LEU A 161 3.79 -0.91 -5.21
CA LEU A 161 3.55 -0.96 -3.76
C LEU A 161 2.37 -1.89 -3.44
N LEU A 162 1.23 -1.67 -4.12
CA LEU A 162 0.02 -2.47 -3.93
C LEU A 162 0.22 -3.91 -4.44
N TYR A 163 1.03 -4.09 -5.49
CA TYR A 163 1.41 -5.40 -5.99
C TYR A 163 2.09 -6.26 -4.90
N ARG A 164 3.08 -5.70 -4.19
CA ARG A 164 3.75 -6.40 -3.07
C ARG A 164 2.77 -6.74 -1.94
N VAL A 165 1.93 -5.77 -1.56
CA VAL A 165 0.90 -5.96 -0.52
C VAL A 165 -0.03 -7.12 -0.90
N LEU A 166 -0.65 -7.05 -2.08
CA LEU A 166 -1.68 -8.00 -2.48
C LEU A 166 -1.10 -9.38 -2.84
N LEU A 167 0.04 -9.42 -3.53
CA LEU A 167 0.74 -10.68 -3.80
C LEU A 167 1.10 -11.42 -2.51
N GLY A 168 1.62 -10.68 -1.53
CA GLY A 168 2.11 -11.26 -0.28
C GLY A 168 1.01 -11.70 0.67
N THR A 169 -0.16 -11.06 0.66
CA THR A 169 -1.15 -11.22 1.75
C THR A 169 -2.56 -11.59 1.29
N THR A 170 -2.71 -11.98 0.02
CA THR A 170 -3.97 -12.48 -0.53
C THR A 170 -3.73 -13.65 -1.48
N ASN A 171 -4.76 -14.49 -1.68
CA ASN A 171 -4.76 -15.57 -2.66
C ASN A 171 -5.60 -15.19 -3.89
N ILE A 172 -5.42 -15.91 -5.00
CA ILE A 172 -6.28 -15.81 -6.19
C ILE A 172 -7.73 -16.08 -5.77
N GLY A 173 -8.66 -15.23 -6.20
CA GLY A 173 -10.08 -15.31 -5.85
C GLY A 173 -10.46 -14.64 -4.52
N ASP A 174 -9.50 -14.22 -3.70
CA ASP A 174 -9.81 -13.39 -2.51
C ASP A 174 -10.42 -12.05 -2.92
N VAL A 175 -11.23 -11.48 -2.02
CA VAL A 175 -11.87 -10.17 -2.21
C VAL A 175 -11.17 -9.13 -1.34
N VAL A 176 -10.71 -8.06 -1.97
CA VAL A 176 -10.07 -6.91 -1.33
C VAL A 176 -11.04 -5.74 -1.27
N LEU A 177 -11.22 -5.15 -0.09
CA LEU A 177 -11.96 -3.90 0.08
C LEU A 177 -11.00 -2.73 0.24
N ASP A 178 -11.19 -1.70 -0.57
CA ASP A 178 -10.52 -0.41 -0.41
C ASP A 178 -11.58 0.69 -0.20
N PRO A 179 -11.76 1.17 1.04
CA PRO A 179 -12.76 2.20 1.35
C PRO A 179 -12.32 3.61 0.98
N PHE A 180 -11.08 3.79 0.52
CA PHE A 180 -10.50 5.07 0.09
C PHE A 180 -9.92 4.93 -1.33
N PHE A 181 -10.77 4.52 -2.26
CA PHE A 181 -10.36 3.93 -3.53
C PHE A 181 -9.61 4.86 -4.48
N GLY A 182 -9.89 6.18 -4.41
CA GLY A 182 -9.26 7.18 -5.26
C GLY A 182 -9.31 6.82 -6.74
N THR A 183 -8.16 6.77 -7.39
CA THR A 183 -8.04 6.39 -8.82
C THR A 183 -7.90 4.89 -9.06
N GLY A 184 -8.23 4.05 -8.08
CA GLY A 184 -8.40 2.61 -8.23
C GLY A 184 -7.11 1.81 -8.42
N THR A 185 -6.00 2.21 -7.80
CA THR A 185 -4.75 1.44 -7.87
C THR A 185 -4.92 0.04 -7.31
N THR A 186 -5.61 -0.09 -6.16
CA THR A 186 -5.92 -1.38 -5.55
C THR A 186 -6.72 -2.28 -6.50
N GLY A 187 -7.78 -1.75 -7.13
CA GLY A 187 -8.60 -2.51 -8.08
C GLY A 187 -7.83 -2.92 -9.34
N ALA A 188 -6.95 -2.05 -9.84
CA ALA A 188 -6.09 -2.36 -10.97
C ALA A 188 -5.18 -3.55 -10.67
N VAL A 189 -4.50 -3.53 -9.52
CA VAL A 189 -3.62 -4.62 -9.09
C VAL A 189 -4.41 -5.89 -8.73
N CYS A 190 -5.58 -5.78 -8.12
CA CYS A 190 -6.47 -6.93 -7.88
C CYS A 190 -6.82 -7.63 -9.19
N LYS A 191 -7.26 -6.88 -10.21
CA LYS A 191 -7.57 -7.45 -11.53
C LYS A 191 -6.35 -8.10 -12.17
N MET A 192 -5.18 -7.45 -12.09
CA MET A 192 -3.91 -7.99 -12.59
C MET A 192 -3.59 -9.35 -11.96
N LEU A 193 -3.78 -9.48 -10.66
CA LEU A 193 -3.42 -10.65 -9.89
C LEU A 193 -4.57 -11.69 -9.75
N GLY A 194 -5.72 -11.51 -10.38
CA GLY A 194 -6.85 -12.44 -10.30
C GLY A 194 -7.60 -12.42 -8.96
N ARG A 195 -7.60 -11.28 -8.26
CA ARG A 195 -8.36 -11.03 -7.02
C ARG A 195 -9.64 -10.27 -7.35
N GLY A 196 -10.71 -10.55 -6.60
CA GLY A 196 -11.89 -9.69 -6.57
C GLY A 196 -11.62 -8.42 -5.78
N PHE A 197 -12.36 -7.35 -6.05
CA PHE A 197 -12.24 -6.12 -5.27
C PHE A 197 -13.58 -5.41 -5.10
N ILE A 198 -13.68 -4.64 -4.04
CA ILE A 198 -14.74 -3.67 -3.77
C ILE A 198 -14.04 -2.34 -3.47
N GLY A 199 -14.26 -1.34 -4.32
CA GLY A 199 -13.75 0.00 -4.13
C GLY A 199 -14.87 0.95 -3.72
N ILE A 200 -14.63 1.77 -2.69
CA ILE A 200 -15.56 2.84 -2.28
C ILE A 200 -14.86 4.16 -2.51
N GLU A 201 -15.50 5.02 -3.32
CA GLU A 201 -15.02 6.37 -3.62
C GLU A 201 -16.20 7.33 -3.60
N ARG A 202 -16.03 8.43 -2.88
CA ARG A 202 -17.09 9.45 -2.73
C ARG A 202 -17.14 10.40 -3.93
N GLU A 203 -15.96 10.71 -4.48
CA GLU A 203 -15.85 11.68 -5.57
C GLU A 203 -16.08 10.96 -6.91
N GLU A 204 -17.19 11.32 -7.57
CA GLU A 204 -17.62 10.71 -8.84
C GLU A 204 -16.53 10.78 -9.91
N PHE A 205 -15.77 11.87 -9.96
CA PHE A 205 -14.66 12.04 -10.90
C PHE A 205 -13.61 10.95 -10.70
N TYR A 206 -13.18 10.69 -9.46
CA TYR A 206 -12.19 9.65 -9.16
C TYR A 206 -12.75 8.25 -9.44
N ALA A 207 -14.01 8.00 -9.12
CA ALA A 207 -14.67 6.74 -9.42
C ALA A 207 -14.70 6.44 -10.94
N LYS A 208 -14.99 7.45 -11.78
CA LYS A 208 -14.93 7.35 -13.25
C LYS A 208 -13.52 7.05 -13.75
N VAL A 209 -12.51 7.75 -13.22
CA VAL A 209 -11.10 7.52 -13.54
C VAL A 209 -10.67 6.10 -13.17
N ALA A 210 -11.03 5.63 -11.98
CA ALA A 210 -10.76 4.29 -11.49
C ALA A 210 -11.39 3.22 -12.40
N THR A 211 -12.66 3.40 -12.75
CA THR A 211 -13.39 2.48 -13.64
C THR A 211 -12.71 2.36 -15.01
N LYS A 212 -12.35 3.49 -15.62
CA LYS A 212 -11.64 3.53 -16.90
C LYS A 212 -10.28 2.84 -16.81
N ARG A 213 -9.50 3.12 -15.76
CA ARG A 213 -8.21 2.48 -15.50
C ARG A 213 -8.35 0.97 -15.44
N ILE A 214 -9.23 0.47 -14.57
CA ILE A 214 -9.39 -0.95 -14.30
C ILE A 214 -9.91 -1.70 -15.54
N LYS A 215 -10.79 -1.08 -16.34
CA LYS A 215 -11.26 -1.67 -17.59
C LYS A 215 -10.08 -2.03 -18.51
N ASN A 216 -9.07 -1.21 -18.56
CA ASN A 216 -7.90 -1.36 -19.45
C ASN A 216 -6.80 -2.27 -18.90
N VAL A 217 -6.86 -2.69 -17.63
CA VAL A 217 -5.89 -3.62 -17.05
C VAL A 217 -6.04 -5.00 -17.68
N ARG A 218 -4.92 -5.59 -18.09
CA ARG A 218 -4.85 -6.99 -18.52
C ARG A 218 -4.46 -7.86 -17.35
N PRO A 219 -5.23 -8.90 -17.03
CA PRO A 219 -4.82 -9.90 -16.04
C PRO A 219 -3.51 -10.57 -16.47
N LEU A 220 -2.72 -10.98 -15.49
CA LEU A 220 -1.58 -11.86 -15.75
C LEU A 220 -2.09 -13.21 -16.27
N ASP A 221 -1.26 -13.87 -17.07
CA ASP A 221 -1.59 -15.22 -17.57
C ASP A 221 -1.60 -16.25 -16.41
N SER A 222 -2.18 -17.42 -16.67
CA SER A 222 -2.31 -18.46 -15.66
C SER A 222 -0.98 -19.00 -15.14
N VAL A 223 0.07 -18.97 -15.95
CA VAL A 223 1.41 -19.41 -15.57
C VAL A 223 2.04 -18.39 -14.60
N SER A 224 1.98 -17.11 -14.93
CA SER A 224 2.46 -16.03 -14.06
C SER A 224 1.69 -15.99 -12.74
N LEU A 225 0.38 -16.25 -12.75
CA LEU A 225 -0.44 -16.34 -11.53
C LEU A 225 -0.07 -17.55 -10.67
N GLN A 226 0.28 -18.70 -11.27
CA GLN A 226 0.72 -19.89 -10.53
C GLN A 226 2.06 -19.69 -9.86
N VAL A 227 3.00 -19.02 -10.51
CA VAL A 227 4.28 -18.63 -9.89
C VAL A 227 4.04 -17.70 -8.68
N SER A 228 3.00 -16.88 -8.73
CA SER A 228 2.61 -16.03 -7.60
C SER A 228 1.88 -16.79 -6.47
N ALA A 229 1.41 -18.01 -6.69
CA ALA A 229 0.65 -18.79 -5.70
C ALA A 229 1.52 -19.59 -4.69
N GLY A 230 2.85 -19.46 -4.78
CA GLY A 230 3.78 -19.72 -3.70
C GLY A 230 3.73 -21.08 -3.00
N LYS A 231 3.91 -22.17 -3.74
CA LYS A 231 4.45 -23.40 -3.12
C LYS A 231 5.85 -23.65 -3.66
N ARG A 232 6.81 -23.74 -2.76
CA ARG A 232 8.17 -24.15 -3.11
C ARG A 232 8.13 -25.55 -3.73
N ALA A 233 8.58 -25.68 -4.96
CA ALA A 233 8.63 -26.96 -5.67
C ALA A 233 9.71 -27.89 -5.10
N GLU A 234 10.74 -27.34 -4.43
CA GLU A 234 11.88 -28.08 -3.90
C GLU A 234 11.93 -28.06 -2.36
N PRO A 235 12.31 -29.16 -1.73
CA PRO A 235 12.47 -29.23 -0.28
C PRO A 235 13.58 -28.28 0.20
N ARG A 236 13.43 -27.75 1.41
CA ARG A 236 14.47 -26.95 2.05
C ARG A 236 15.68 -27.83 2.30
N ILE A 237 16.86 -27.40 1.88
CA ILE A 237 18.11 -28.01 2.29
C ILE A 237 18.41 -27.51 3.70
N PRO A 238 18.49 -28.38 4.73
CA PRO A 238 18.86 -27.97 6.07
C PRO A 238 20.23 -27.31 6.11
N PHE A 239 20.44 -26.35 7.00
CA PHE A 239 21.71 -25.63 7.12
C PHE A 239 22.94 -26.59 7.30
N GLY A 240 22.79 -27.63 8.12
CA GLY A 240 23.83 -28.66 8.28
C GLY A 240 24.24 -29.35 6.97
N GLN A 241 23.27 -29.64 6.12
CA GLN A 241 23.53 -30.24 4.81
C GLN A 241 24.22 -29.26 3.83
N LEU A 242 23.95 -27.94 3.96
CA LEU A 242 24.68 -26.92 3.19
C LEU A 242 26.14 -26.81 3.60
N LEU A 243 26.46 -27.04 4.88
CA LEU A 243 27.83 -27.10 5.39
C LEU A 243 28.56 -28.35 4.85
N GLU A 244 27.89 -29.51 4.89
CA GLU A 244 28.46 -30.78 4.35
C GLU A 244 28.74 -30.70 2.85
N LEU A 245 27.92 -29.97 2.10
CA LEU A 245 28.11 -29.74 0.66
C LEU A 245 29.14 -28.64 0.36
N SER A 246 29.77 -28.05 1.37
CA SER A 246 30.75 -26.95 1.22
C SER A 246 30.21 -25.73 0.45
N LEU A 247 28.89 -25.55 0.45
CA LEU A 247 28.23 -24.43 -0.21
C LEU A 247 28.17 -23.14 0.66
N ILE A 248 28.56 -23.27 1.94
CA ILE A 248 28.69 -22.17 2.88
C ILE A 248 29.96 -22.37 3.67
N HIS A 249 30.80 -21.34 3.76
CA HIS A 249 31.96 -21.28 4.66
C HIS A 249 31.60 -20.32 5.81
N ILE A 250 31.80 -20.77 7.05
CA ILE A 250 31.71 -19.95 8.28
C ILE A 250 33.13 -19.52 8.65
#